data_58a298d176dbdca9f4d277bfddc88384
#
_entry.id   58a298d176dbdca9f4d277bfddc88384
#
_cell.length_a   1.000
_cell.length_b   1.000
_cell.length_c   1.000
_cell.angle_alpha   90.00
_cell.angle_beta   90.00
_cell.angle_gamma   90.00
#
_symmetry.space_group_name_H-M   'P 1'
#
loop_
_entity.id
_entity.type
_entity.pdbx_description
1 polymer ?
#
loop_
_entity_poly.entity_id
_entity_poly.type
_entity_poly.pdbx_seq_one_letter_code
_entity_poly.pdbx_strand_id
1 'polypeptide(L)'
;MKRIYLIIFGLLTFLFASSQTANYEVYILKYASLANPSTASEQAKATSANDSMHVDFMVWLLKGNNGKNILVDAGFLYGVDEAKDFNGINYLKDTLQITAVQPQDITDIILSHRHVEDFDYKNAFPNAHVWIQKEDYNYYTQTSWQKGGTNAAFNRKSVQNLIDLNNGGRLTFSDAAGKEIIPGVKLYITPGEKFNSQYLVVKSVSDNIFLGSDNIWLYYNLEHAAAPTYGAFSAGSYIQALQMMKNLVFDVKFIPAGQDASLFSKFPLSTEGVIRIK
;
A
#
# COMPACT_ATOMS: atom_id res chain seq x y z
N MET A 1 -20.57 74.59 -6.03
CA MET A 1 -19.55 73.51 -5.96
C MET A 1 -20.30 72.23 -5.61
N LYS A 2 -20.58 71.38 -6.61
CA LYS A 2 -21.25 70.05 -6.41
C LYS A 2 -20.17 68.99 -6.17
N ARG A 3 -20.19 68.37 -5.01
CA ARG A 3 -19.30 67.23 -4.69
C ARG A 3 -19.92 65.98 -5.25
N ILE A 4 -19.24 65.34 -6.23
CA ILE A 4 -19.59 64.03 -6.78
C ILE A 4 -18.92 62.98 -5.88
N TYR A 5 -19.74 62.18 -5.19
CA TYR A 5 -19.28 60.97 -4.46
C TYR A 5 -19.23 59.79 -5.43
N LEU A 6 -18.03 59.34 -5.73
CA LEU A 6 -17.82 58.07 -6.48
C LEU A 6 -17.96 56.91 -5.53
N ILE A 7 -19.08 56.16 -5.65
CA ILE A 7 -19.28 54.91 -4.93
C ILE A 7 -18.59 53.79 -5.73
N ILE A 8 -17.43 53.32 -5.27
CA ILE A 8 -16.76 52.14 -5.81
C ILE A 8 -17.46 50.91 -5.25
N PHE A 9 -18.28 50.26 -6.09
CA PHE A 9 -18.93 49.00 -5.78
C PHE A 9 -17.89 47.89 -6.02
N GLY A 10 -17.15 47.48 -4.95
CA GLY A 10 -16.25 46.36 -4.99
C GLY A 10 -17.01 45.04 -5.19
N LEU A 11 -16.98 44.48 -6.37
CA LEU A 11 -17.50 43.13 -6.65
C LEU A 11 -16.56 42.11 -5.94
N LEU A 12 -16.96 41.69 -4.74
CA LEU A 12 -16.36 40.50 -4.10
C LEU A 12 -16.88 39.27 -4.85
N THR A 13 -16.15 38.81 -5.84
CA THR A 13 -16.35 37.47 -6.39
C THR A 13 -15.88 36.44 -5.36
N PHE A 14 -16.80 35.90 -4.59
CA PHE A 14 -16.56 34.67 -3.84
C PHE A 14 -16.35 33.55 -4.85
N LEU A 15 -15.10 33.20 -5.10
CA LEU A 15 -14.73 31.94 -5.71
C LEU A 15 -15.13 30.84 -4.71
N PHE A 16 -16.31 30.28 -4.89
CA PHE A 16 -16.61 29.01 -4.28
C PHE A 16 -15.64 28.00 -4.89
N ALA A 17 -14.52 27.77 -4.23
CA ALA A 17 -13.72 26.62 -4.50
C ALA A 17 -14.58 25.41 -4.17
N SER A 18 -15.25 24.86 -5.18
CA SER A 18 -15.90 23.56 -5.07
C SER A 18 -14.81 22.59 -4.65
N SER A 19 -14.81 22.16 -3.40
CA SER A 19 -13.90 21.13 -2.91
C SER A 19 -14.25 19.87 -3.69
N GLN A 20 -13.56 19.68 -4.81
CA GLN A 20 -13.70 18.47 -5.59
C GLN A 20 -13.31 17.30 -4.68
N THR A 21 -14.24 16.36 -4.50
CA THR A 21 -13.96 15.18 -3.71
C THR A 21 -12.74 14.45 -4.28
N ALA A 22 -11.76 14.19 -3.45
CA ALA A 22 -10.56 13.48 -3.88
C ALA A 22 -10.94 12.08 -4.34
N ASN A 23 -10.53 11.74 -5.56
CA ASN A 23 -10.70 10.43 -6.17
C ASN A 23 -9.36 9.98 -6.76
N TYR A 24 -9.15 8.67 -6.81
CA TYR A 24 -7.91 8.09 -7.26
C TYR A 24 -8.13 7.10 -8.40
N GLU A 25 -7.26 7.16 -9.39
CA GLU A 25 -6.98 6.03 -10.25
C GLU A 25 -6.04 5.10 -9.50
N VAL A 26 -6.33 3.81 -9.53
CA VAL A 26 -5.57 2.79 -8.77
C VAL A 26 -4.86 1.87 -9.75
N TYR A 27 -3.55 1.86 -9.66
CA TYR A 27 -2.67 1.00 -10.43
C TYR A 27 -2.01 -0.04 -9.54
N ILE A 28 -1.82 -1.24 -10.08
CA ILE A 28 -0.99 -2.29 -9.48
C ILE A 28 0.28 -2.38 -10.30
N LEU A 29 1.41 -2.32 -9.63
CA LEU A 29 2.74 -2.36 -10.22
C LEU A 29 3.45 -3.62 -9.73
N LYS A 30 3.67 -4.59 -10.64
CA LYS A 30 4.43 -5.79 -10.34
C LYS A 30 5.92 -5.47 -10.35
N TYR A 31 6.63 -5.84 -9.30
CA TYR A 31 8.07 -5.65 -9.22
C TYR A 31 8.87 -6.95 -9.19
N ALA A 32 8.25 -8.09 -8.86
CA ALA A 32 8.90 -9.40 -8.90
C ALA A 32 7.88 -10.54 -8.99
N SER A 33 8.36 -11.76 -9.27
CA SER A 33 7.58 -13.00 -9.20
C SER A 33 8.38 -14.06 -8.46
N LEU A 34 7.73 -15.01 -7.79
CA LEU A 34 8.44 -16.22 -7.36
C LEU A 34 8.97 -17.00 -8.55
N ALA A 35 10.19 -17.52 -8.42
CA ALA A 35 10.86 -18.25 -9.50
C ALA A 35 10.10 -19.51 -9.91
N ASN A 36 9.44 -20.16 -8.97
CA ASN A 36 8.67 -21.39 -9.18
C ASN A 36 7.24 -21.22 -8.68
N PRO A 37 6.28 -21.86 -9.35
CA PRO A 37 4.93 -21.95 -8.83
C PRO A 37 4.95 -22.65 -7.47
N SER A 38 4.05 -22.24 -6.60
CA SER A 38 3.81 -22.84 -5.30
C SER A 38 2.48 -23.59 -5.30
N THR A 39 2.23 -24.45 -4.32
CA THR A 39 0.93 -25.10 -4.17
C THR A 39 0.03 -24.35 -3.18
N ALA A 40 -1.27 -24.54 -3.26
CA ALA A 40 -2.20 -23.96 -2.30
C ALA A 40 -1.86 -24.38 -0.86
N SER A 41 -1.42 -25.63 -0.65
CA SER A 41 -1.01 -26.13 0.67
C SER A 41 0.27 -25.48 1.21
N GLU A 42 1.16 -25.01 0.34
CA GLU A 42 2.33 -24.24 0.73
C GLU A 42 2.01 -22.79 1.08
N GLN A 43 0.98 -22.22 0.46
CA GLN A 43 0.60 -20.83 0.62
C GLN A 43 -0.52 -20.56 1.64
N ALA A 44 -1.36 -21.58 1.94
CA ALA A 44 -2.50 -21.43 2.84
C ALA A 44 -2.54 -22.54 3.90
N LYS A 45 -2.86 -22.16 5.14
CA LYS A 45 -3.04 -23.10 6.26
C LYS A 45 -4.34 -23.87 6.10
N ALA A 46 -4.35 -25.07 6.69
CA ALA A 46 -5.52 -25.93 6.77
C ALA A 46 -6.09 -26.39 5.41
N THR A 47 -5.24 -26.50 4.38
CA THR A 47 -5.59 -27.12 3.11
C THR A 47 -4.55 -28.15 2.71
N SER A 48 -4.99 -29.18 1.99
CA SER A 48 -4.14 -30.16 1.32
C SER A 48 -4.22 -30.02 -0.22
N ALA A 49 -4.83 -28.94 -0.71
CA ALA A 49 -4.96 -28.72 -2.14
C ALA A 49 -3.60 -28.51 -2.81
N ASN A 50 -3.42 -29.14 -3.96
CA ASN A 50 -2.21 -29.08 -4.75
C ASN A 50 -2.36 -28.17 -5.99
N ASP A 51 -3.37 -27.30 -5.98
CA ASP A 51 -3.54 -26.32 -7.07
C ASP A 51 -2.32 -25.44 -7.18
N SER A 52 -1.86 -25.25 -8.42
CA SER A 52 -0.70 -24.42 -8.69
C SER A 52 -1.02 -22.95 -8.48
N MET A 53 -0.23 -22.29 -7.65
CA MET A 53 -0.34 -20.88 -7.33
C MET A 53 0.86 -20.13 -7.87
N HIS A 54 0.61 -19.00 -8.52
CA HIS A 54 1.65 -18.07 -8.95
C HIS A 54 1.60 -16.85 -8.06
N VAL A 55 2.74 -16.52 -7.46
CA VAL A 55 2.91 -15.37 -6.58
C VAL A 55 3.68 -14.30 -7.30
N ASP A 56 3.05 -13.15 -7.46
CA ASP A 56 3.65 -11.93 -7.99
C ASP A 56 3.72 -10.87 -6.88
N PHE A 57 4.87 -10.24 -6.70
CA PHE A 57 5.05 -9.19 -5.72
C PHE A 57 4.68 -7.84 -6.32
N MET A 58 3.81 -7.12 -5.63
CA MET A 58 3.15 -5.93 -6.15
C MET A 58 3.14 -4.79 -5.14
N VAL A 59 3.11 -3.57 -5.66
CA VAL A 59 2.78 -2.35 -4.92
C VAL A 59 1.65 -1.63 -5.62
N TRP A 60 1.02 -0.68 -4.94
CA TRP A 60 -0.10 0.09 -5.51
C TRP A 60 0.29 1.55 -5.66
N LEU A 61 -0.07 2.13 -6.81
CA LEU A 61 0.03 3.56 -7.05
C LEU A 61 -1.38 4.15 -7.14
N LEU A 62 -1.63 5.17 -6.33
CA LEU A 62 -2.86 5.95 -6.35
C LEU A 62 -2.56 7.31 -6.98
N LYS A 63 -3.15 7.59 -8.14
CA LYS A 63 -3.04 8.89 -8.81
C LYS A 63 -4.30 9.70 -8.54
N GLY A 64 -4.17 10.72 -7.73
CA GLY A 64 -5.30 11.55 -7.29
C GLY A 64 -5.60 12.71 -8.24
N ASN A 65 -6.90 13.03 -8.41
CA ASN A 65 -7.33 14.25 -9.08
C ASN A 65 -6.97 15.54 -8.31
N ASN A 66 -6.47 15.38 -7.08
CA ASN A 66 -6.01 16.44 -6.19
C ASN A 66 -4.48 16.68 -6.26
N GLY A 67 -3.82 16.09 -7.25
CA GLY A 67 -2.36 16.18 -7.42
C GLY A 67 -1.52 15.28 -6.51
N LYS A 68 -2.16 14.40 -5.72
CA LYS A 68 -1.46 13.41 -4.90
C LYS A 68 -1.10 12.19 -5.73
N ASN A 69 0.15 11.73 -5.63
CA ASN A 69 0.60 10.43 -6.08
C ASN A 69 1.07 9.65 -4.85
N ILE A 70 0.35 8.60 -4.49
CA ILE A 70 0.56 7.85 -3.25
C ILE A 70 0.99 6.44 -3.59
N LEU A 71 2.09 5.98 -3.02
CA LEU A 71 2.45 4.56 -3.04
C LEU A 71 1.90 3.87 -1.78
N VAL A 72 1.33 2.69 -1.97
CA VAL A 72 1.06 1.74 -0.88
C VAL A 72 2.06 0.61 -1.01
N ASP A 73 2.93 0.53 -0.04
CA ASP A 73 4.19 -0.19 -0.06
C ASP A 73 5.14 0.33 -1.17
N ALA A 74 6.37 -0.14 -1.25
CA ALA A 74 7.32 0.42 -2.20
C ALA A 74 8.28 -0.59 -2.85
N GLY A 75 8.12 -1.87 -2.59
CA GLY A 75 8.84 -2.95 -3.28
C GLY A 75 10.37 -2.79 -3.22
N PHE A 76 11.06 -3.48 -4.12
CA PHE A 76 12.51 -3.39 -4.24
C PHE A 76 12.92 -2.19 -5.09
N LEU A 77 13.71 -1.29 -4.51
CA LEU A 77 14.20 -0.11 -5.22
C LEU A 77 15.47 -0.36 -6.02
N TYR A 78 16.33 -1.21 -5.49
CA TYR A 78 17.63 -1.58 -6.07
C TYR A 78 17.90 -3.07 -5.79
N GLY A 79 18.85 -3.67 -6.55
CA GLY A 79 19.16 -5.08 -6.51
C GLY A 79 19.23 -5.66 -5.11
N VAL A 80 18.52 -6.75 -4.93
CA VAL A 80 18.48 -7.50 -3.68
C VAL A 80 19.52 -8.60 -3.81
N ASP A 81 20.42 -8.71 -2.86
CA ASP A 81 21.42 -9.80 -2.82
C ASP A 81 20.76 -11.19 -2.73
N GLU A 82 19.49 -11.24 -2.38
CA GLU A 82 18.67 -12.45 -2.23
C GLU A 82 17.78 -12.77 -3.45
N ALA A 83 18.08 -12.17 -4.60
CA ALA A 83 17.29 -12.30 -5.83
C ALA A 83 17.17 -13.73 -6.41
N LYS A 84 17.77 -14.73 -5.79
CA LYS A 84 17.78 -16.12 -6.27
C LYS A 84 16.39 -16.75 -6.36
N ASP A 85 15.48 -16.32 -5.47
CA ASP A 85 14.14 -16.89 -5.35
C ASP A 85 13.12 -16.10 -6.17
N PHE A 86 13.56 -15.05 -6.87
CA PHE A 86 12.69 -14.18 -7.66
C PHE A 86 13.05 -14.21 -9.14
N ASN A 87 12.00 -14.14 -9.96
CA ASN A 87 12.09 -13.92 -11.41
C ASN A 87 11.61 -12.52 -11.77
N GLY A 88 12.16 -11.96 -12.85
CA GLY A 88 11.62 -10.77 -13.47
C GLY A 88 11.57 -9.55 -12.56
N ILE A 89 12.65 -9.30 -11.81
CA ILE A 89 12.71 -8.12 -10.94
C ILE A 89 12.67 -6.87 -11.80
N ASN A 90 11.58 -6.12 -11.70
CA ASN A 90 11.43 -4.79 -12.26
C ASN A 90 11.61 -3.79 -11.13
N TYR A 91 12.58 -2.90 -11.26
CA TYR A 91 12.73 -1.85 -10.27
C TYR A 91 11.52 -0.93 -10.30
N LEU A 92 11.02 -0.56 -9.13
CA LEU A 92 9.82 0.26 -9.01
C LEU A 92 9.92 1.57 -9.81
N LYS A 93 11.10 2.17 -9.92
CA LYS A 93 11.31 3.38 -10.74
C LYS A 93 10.93 3.16 -12.21
N ASP A 94 11.17 1.97 -12.76
CA ASP A 94 10.91 1.67 -14.16
C ASP A 94 9.42 1.41 -14.39
N THR A 95 8.76 0.74 -13.45
CA THR A 95 7.30 0.54 -13.50
C THR A 95 6.52 1.83 -13.26
N LEU A 96 7.03 2.76 -12.45
CA LEU A 96 6.43 4.09 -12.27
C LEU A 96 6.43 4.89 -13.57
N GLN A 97 7.51 4.83 -14.36
CA GLN A 97 7.58 5.54 -15.65
C GLN A 97 6.47 5.15 -16.60
N ILE A 98 6.02 3.88 -16.57
CA ILE A 98 4.88 3.39 -17.37
C ILE A 98 3.60 4.14 -17.03
N THR A 99 3.44 4.58 -15.79
CA THR A 99 2.28 5.36 -15.34
C THR A 99 2.46 6.88 -15.53
N ALA A 100 3.56 7.31 -16.18
CA ALA A 100 3.97 8.71 -16.31
C ALA A 100 4.15 9.42 -14.96
N VAL A 101 4.61 8.69 -13.93
CA VAL A 101 4.96 9.23 -12.61
C VAL A 101 6.44 9.01 -12.40
N GLN A 102 7.13 10.03 -11.91
CA GLN A 102 8.54 9.94 -11.54
C GLN A 102 8.67 9.77 -10.02
N PRO A 103 9.77 9.21 -9.51
CA PRO A 103 9.97 9.05 -8.06
C PRO A 103 9.81 10.36 -7.26
N GLN A 104 10.24 11.48 -7.80
CA GLN A 104 10.07 12.80 -7.16
C GLN A 104 8.64 13.32 -7.14
N ASP A 105 7.74 12.73 -7.96
CA ASP A 105 6.32 13.09 -8.01
C ASP A 105 5.52 12.36 -6.94
N ILE A 106 6.10 11.37 -6.27
CA ILE A 106 5.46 10.66 -5.16
C ILE A 106 5.36 11.61 -3.97
N THR A 107 4.13 11.84 -3.54
CA THR A 107 3.83 12.78 -2.45
C THR A 107 3.74 12.07 -1.11
N ASP A 108 3.29 10.83 -1.10
CA ASP A 108 3.08 10.05 0.11
C ASP A 108 3.43 8.57 -0.13
N ILE A 109 3.89 7.89 0.90
CA ILE A 109 4.09 6.43 0.94
C ILE A 109 3.38 5.92 2.19
N ILE A 110 2.49 4.94 2.02
CA ILE A 110 1.79 4.31 3.12
C ILE A 110 2.33 2.89 3.25
N LEU A 111 2.98 2.60 4.36
CA LEU A 111 3.51 1.26 4.64
C LEU A 111 2.39 0.42 5.25
N SER A 112 1.90 -0.58 4.51
CA SER A 112 0.78 -1.41 4.92
C SER A 112 1.13 -2.31 6.09
N HIS A 113 2.34 -2.82 6.10
CA HIS A 113 2.87 -3.69 7.14
C HIS A 113 4.40 -3.69 7.12
N ARG A 114 4.96 -4.53 7.94
CA ARG A 114 6.39 -4.71 8.07
C ARG A 114 6.94 -5.53 6.91
N HIS A 115 7.70 -4.89 6.04
CA HIS A 115 8.49 -5.55 5.01
C HIS A 115 9.95 -5.71 5.41
N VAL A 116 10.60 -6.72 4.84
CA VAL A 116 12.02 -7.01 5.04
C VAL A 116 12.89 -6.20 4.07
N GLU A 117 12.26 -5.62 3.05
CA GLU A 117 12.92 -4.98 1.92
C GLU A 117 13.69 -3.72 2.31
N ASP A 118 14.63 -3.35 1.47
CA ASP A 118 15.47 -2.17 1.64
C ASP A 118 14.68 -0.87 1.52
N PHE A 119 14.50 -0.21 2.67
CA PHE A 119 13.77 1.05 2.79
C PHE A 119 14.67 2.27 2.53
N ASP A 120 15.20 2.45 1.34
CA ASP A 120 15.86 3.72 1.01
C ASP A 120 14.87 4.77 0.48
N TYR A 121 13.66 4.79 1.04
CA TYR A 121 12.60 5.75 0.65
C TYR A 121 13.02 7.20 0.76
N LYS A 122 13.91 7.52 1.69
CA LYS A 122 14.39 8.88 1.91
C LYS A 122 15.05 9.46 0.68
N ASN A 123 15.87 8.66 -0.01
CA ASN A 123 16.61 9.07 -1.19
C ASN A 123 15.87 8.79 -2.49
N ALA A 124 15.17 7.66 -2.55
CA ALA A 124 14.43 7.25 -3.74
C ALA A 124 13.20 8.12 -4.00
N PHE A 125 12.51 8.54 -2.95
CA PHE A 125 11.32 9.39 -3.03
C PHE A 125 11.52 10.66 -2.20
N PRO A 126 12.31 11.62 -2.71
CA PRO A 126 12.81 12.76 -1.93
C PRO A 126 11.70 13.66 -1.38
N ASN A 127 10.54 13.69 -2.04
CA ASN A 127 9.40 14.54 -1.68
C ASN A 127 8.31 13.80 -0.90
N ALA A 128 8.41 12.48 -0.76
CA ALA A 128 7.37 11.67 -0.15
C ALA A 128 7.31 11.86 1.37
N HIS A 129 6.10 11.94 1.89
CA HIS A 129 5.78 11.82 3.31
C HIS A 129 5.39 10.37 3.62
N VAL A 130 5.93 9.78 4.67
CA VAL A 130 5.75 8.36 5.02
C VAL A 130 4.72 8.20 6.13
N TRP A 131 3.79 7.27 5.94
CA TRP A 131 2.76 6.89 6.90
C TRP A 131 3.00 5.47 7.38
N ILE A 132 3.16 5.28 8.68
CA ILE A 132 3.42 3.98 9.30
C ILE A 132 2.66 3.87 10.62
N GLN A 133 2.28 2.68 11.01
CA GLN A 133 1.75 2.47 12.35
C GLN A 133 2.81 2.71 13.41
N LYS A 134 2.40 3.35 14.50
CA LYS A 134 3.30 3.67 15.61
C LYS A 134 3.89 2.42 16.25
N GLU A 135 3.09 1.38 16.41
CA GLU A 135 3.56 0.12 16.99
C GLU A 135 4.57 -0.58 16.10
N ASP A 136 4.37 -0.58 14.79
CA ASP A 136 5.34 -1.10 13.83
C ASP A 136 6.64 -0.30 13.87
N TYR A 137 6.55 1.03 13.84
CA TYR A 137 7.72 1.89 13.97
C TYR A 137 8.52 1.59 15.24
N ASN A 138 7.84 1.50 16.39
CA ASN A 138 8.49 1.19 17.66
C ASN A 138 9.13 -0.21 17.67
N TYR A 139 8.45 -1.18 17.03
CA TYR A 139 9.01 -2.52 16.88
C TYR A 139 10.29 -2.51 16.05
N TYR A 140 10.28 -1.88 14.87
CA TYR A 140 11.44 -1.78 13.99
C TYR A 140 12.63 -1.07 14.63
N THR A 141 12.36 0.05 15.28
CA THR A 141 13.42 0.94 15.76
C THR A 141 13.91 0.59 17.17
N GLN A 142 13.14 -0.17 17.94
CA GLN A 142 13.40 -0.41 19.36
C GLN A 142 13.26 -1.89 19.75
N THR A 143 12.02 -2.41 19.81
CA THR A 143 11.69 -3.68 20.48
C THR A 143 12.36 -4.88 19.83
N SER A 144 12.46 -4.93 18.51
CA SER A 144 13.09 -6.02 17.78
C SER A 144 14.59 -6.18 18.08
N TRP A 145 15.25 -5.13 18.56
CA TRP A 145 16.68 -5.08 18.89
C TRP A 145 16.98 -5.41 20.35
N GLN A 146 15.96 -5.55 21.18
CA GLN A 146 16.09 -5.92 22.59
C GLN A 146 16.24 -7.43 22.76
N LYS A 147 16.64 -7.86 23.94
CA LYS A 147 16.75 -9.29 24.28
C LYS A 147 15.41 -9.99 24.08
N GLY A 148 15.39 -11.02 23.25
CA GLY A 148 14.16 -11.74 22.87
C GLY A 148 13.41 -11.15 21.67
N GLY A 149 13.86 -10.03 21.12
CA GLY A 149 13.33 -9.48 19.88
C GLY A 149 13.80 -10.26 18.63
N THR A 150 13.08 -10.12 17.54
CA THR A 150 13.39 -10.75 16.25
C THR A 150 13.72 -9.68 15.23
N ASN A 151 15.01 -9.52 14.91
CA ASN A 151 15.52 -8.53 13.97
C ASN A 151 16.32 -9.10 12.80
N ALA A 152 16.43 -10.44 12.70
CA ALA A 152 17.26 -11.10 11.70
C ALA A 152 16.90 -10.75 10.25
N ALA A 153 15.62 -10.37 10.03
CA ALA A 153 15.10 -9.96 8.74
C ALA A 153 15.15 -8.44 8.51
N PHE A 154 15.74 -7.64 9.41
CA PHE A 154 15.72 -6.19 9.31
C PHE A 154 17.07 -5.66 8.82
N ASN A 155 17.01 -4.87 7.76
CA ASN A 155 18.16 -4.10 7.32
C ASN A 155 18.38 -2.90 8.25
N ARG A 156 19.56 -2.79 8.85
CA ARG A 156 19.90 -1.69 9.78
C ARG A 156 19.84 -0.33 9.10
N LYS A 157 20.21 -0.24 7.84
CA LYS A 157 20.14 1.02 7.06
C LYS A 157 18.69 1.46 6.88
N SER A 158 17.80 0.52 6.59
CA SER A 158 16.36 0.79 6.46
C SER A 158 15.75 1.31 7.76
N VAL A 159 16.11 0.69 8.89
CA VAL A 159 15.70 1.17 10.22
C VAL A 159 16.20 2.59 10.48
N GLN A 160 17.48 2.87 10.15
CA GLN A 160 18.04 4.22 10.30
C GLN A 160 17.30 5.23 9.42
N ASN A 161 16.94 4.87 8.19
CA ASN A 161 16.16 5.71 7.29
C ASN A 161 14.78 6.08 7.87
N LEU A 162 14.09 5.14 8.54
CA LEU A 162 12.83 5.44 9.24
C LEU A 162 13.02 6.45 10.37
N ILE A 163 14.09 6.27 11.16
CA ILE A 163 14.45 7.22 12.23
C ILE A 163 14.74 8.61 11.65
N ASP A 164 15.50 8.68 10.58
CA ASP A 164 15.86 9.93 9.92
C ASP A 164 14.62 10.64 9.33
N LEU A 165 13.70 9.88 8.72
CA LEU A 165 12.43 10.42 8.21
C LEU A 165 11.58 11.01 9.33
N ASN A 166 11.51 10.32 10.47
CA ASN A 166 10.78 10.80 11.63
C ASN A 166 11.41 12.09 12.19
N ASN A 167 12.72 12.10 12.38
CA ASN A 167 13.46 13.27 12.87
C ASN A 167 13.38 14.46 11.91
N GLY A 168 13.28 14.19 10.62
CA GLY A 168 13.13 15.19 9.55
C GLY A 168 11.70 15.69 9.33
N GLY A 169 10.72 15.22 10.11
CA GLY A 169 9.32 15.61 9.97
C GLY A 169 8.63 15.06 8.71
N ARG A 170 9.21 14.03 8.08
CA ARG A 170 8.68 13.36 6.90
C ARG A 170 7.99 12.03 7.19
N LEU A 171 7.63 11.78 8.46
CA LEU A 171 6.93 10.58 8.88
C LEU A 171 5.77 10.96 9.79
N THR A 172 4.62 10.31 9.60
CA THR A 172 3.45 10.43 10.46
C THR A 172 3.00 9.05 10.92
N PHE A 173 2.64 8.95 12.18
CA PHE A 173 2.06 7.75 12.73
C PHE A 173 0.56 7.67 12.40
N SER A 174 0.16 6.53 11.84
CA SER A 174 -1.23 6.22 11.53
C SER A 174 -1.80 5.31 12.63
N ASP A 175 -2.60 5.88 13.53
CA ASP A 175 -2.99 5.17 14.77
C ASP A 175 -4.49 4.89 14.88
N ALA A 176 -5.30 5.24 13.88
CA ALA A 176 -6.75 5.20 14.06
C ALA A 176 -7.48 4.41 12.96
N ALA A 177 -8.16 3.35 13.37
CA ALA A 177 -9.03 2.57 12.49
C ALA A 177 -10.19 3.43 11.93
N GLY A 178 -10.40 3.35 10.61
CA GLY A 178 -11.45 4.08 9.91
C GLY A 178 -11.20 5.58 9.70
N LYS A 179 -10.01 6.07 10.05
CA LYS A 179 -9.63 7.47 9.88
C LYS A 179 -9.24 7.75 8.43
N GLU A 180 -9.74 8.84 7.90
CA GLU A 180 -9.24 9.41 6.64
C GLU A 180 -7.91 10.12 6.93
N ILE A 181 -6.80 9.51 6.45
CA ILE A 181 -5.43 10.02 6.68
C ILE A 181 -5.01 11.01 5.59
N ILE A 182 -5.49 10.80 4.38
CA ILE A 182 -5.35 11.67 3.22
C ILE A 182 -6.74 11.76 2.60
N PRO A 183 -7.18 12.92 2.07
CA PRO A 183 -8.50 13.04 1.45
C PRO A 183 -8.78 11.93 0.44
N GLY A 184 -9.85 11.15 0.65
CA GLY A 184 -10.23 9.99 -0.16
C GLY A 184 -9.49 8.67 0.18
N VAL A 185 -8.60 8.66 1.19
CA VAL A 185 -7.88 7.46 1.65
C VAL A 185 -8.15 7.23 3.13
N LYS A 186 -8.91 6.18 3.45
CA LYS A 186 -9.19 5.73 4.81
C LYS A 186 -8.31 4.55 5.18
N LEU A 187 -7.79 4.58 6.38
CA LEU A 187 -6.93 3.55 6.91
C LEU A 187 -7.65 2.75 8.00
N TYR A 188 -7.42 1.44 7.99
CA TYR A 188 -7.94 0.50 8.98
C TYR A 188 -6.79 -0.36 9.50
N ILE A 189 -6.87 -0.74 10.75
CA ILE A 189 -5.90 -1.61 11.41
C ILE A 189 -6.50 -3.01 11.53
N THR A 190 -5.73 -4.02 11.15
CA THR A 190 -6.12 -5.42 11.30
C THR A 190 -5.24 -6.08 12.33
N PRO A 191 -5.77 -6.48 13.49
CA PRO A 191 -5.06 -7.41 14.34
C PRO A 191 -5.06 -8.78 13.66
N GLY A 192 -3.90 -9.37 13.42
CA GLY A 192 -3.91 -10.78 13.01
C GLY A 192 -2.97 -11.22 11.92
N GLU A 193 -2.51 -10.33 11.08
CA GLU A 193 -1.36 -10.57 10.26
C GLU A 193 -0.09 -10.23 11.08
N LYS A 194 0.93 -9.66 10.57
CA LYS A 194 2.12 -9.30 11.36
C LYS A 194 1.84 -8.01 12.15
N PHE A 195 1.99 -7.98 13.47
CA PHE A 195 1.96 -6.78 14.32
C PHE A 195 1.14 -5.60 13.74
N ASN A 196 -0.17 -5.62 13.86
CA ASN A 196 -1.05 -4.51 13.47
C ASN A 196 -0.93 -4.03 12.02
N SER A 197 -0.86 -4.95 11.07
CA SER A 197 -0.88 -4.56 9.66
C SER A 197 -2.12 -3.69 9.36
N GLN A 198 -1.98 -2.81 8.40
CA GLN A 198 -3.03 -1.89 7.99
C GLN A 198 -3.48 -2.14 6.56
N TYR A 199 -4.74 -1.86 6.31
CA TYR A 199 -5.31 -1.87 4.98
C TYR A 199 -6.01 -0.54 4.68
N LEU A 200 -6.26 -0.29 3.44
CA LEU A 200 -6.81 0.97 2.97
C LEU A 200 -8.14 0.76 2.25
N VAL A 201 -9.03 1.74 2.42
CA VAL A 201 -10.18 1.93 1.54
C VAL A 201 -9.96 3.23 0.80
N VAL A 202 -9.82 3.13 -0.51
CA VAL A 202 -9.49 4.24 -1.41
C VAL A 202 -10.70 4.61 -2.22
N LYS A 203 -11.07 5.88 -2.23
CA LYS A 203 -12.17 6.39 -3.04
C LYS A 203 -11.71 6.54 -4.49
N SER A 204 -12.34 5.78 -5.38
CA SER A 204 -12.26 5.96 -6.82
C SER A 204 -13.43 6.81 -7.33
N VAL A 205 -13.54 7.02 -8.63
CA VAL A 205 -14.59 7.86 -9.23
C VAL A 205 -16.00 7.35 -8.92
N SER A 206 -16.24 6.04 -8.97
CA SER A 206 -17.55 5.43 -8.81
C SER A 206 -17.70 4.56 -7.57
N ASP A 207 -16.59 4.09 -7.01
CA ASP A 207 -16.59 3.05 -5.99
C ASP A 207 -15.47 3.23 -4.97
N ASN A 208 -15.49 2.42 -3.93
CA ASN A 208 -14.36 2.25 -3.04
C ASN A 208 -13.55 1.03 -3.46
N ILE A 209 -12.22 1.17 -3.47
CA ILE A 209 -11.29 0.08 -3.71
C ILE A 209 -10.62 -0.26 -2.40
N PHE A 210 -10.59 -1.55 -2.09
CA PHE A 210 -9.92 -2.07 -0.93
C PHE A 210 -8.48 -2.47 -1.30
N LEU A 211 -7.51 -2.00 -0.56
CA LEU A 211 -6.09 -2.37 -0.73
C LEU A 211 -5.62 -3.04 0.55
N GLY A 212 -5.57 -4.36 0.50
CA GLY A 212 -5.26 -5.19 1.66
C GLY A 212 -3.78 -5.51 1.83
N SER A 213 -2.98 -5.37 0.78
CA SER A 213 -1.61 -5.88 0.76
C SER A 213 -1.58 -7.34 1.24
N ASP A 214 -0.64 -7.74 2.06
CA ASP A 214 -0.54 -9.10 2.59
C ASP A 214 -1.68 -9.51 3.53
N ASN A 215 -2.56 -8.58 3.93
CA ASN A 215 -3.80 -8.95 4.63
C ASN A 215 -4.73 -9.81 3.75
N ILE A 216 -4.53 -9.79 2.44
CA ILE A 216 -5.13 -10.72 1.49
C ILE A 216 -4.00 -11.22 0.60
N TRP A 217 -3.33 -12.28 1.04
CA TRP A 217 -2.18 -12.82 0.36
C TRP A 217 -2.51 -13.27 -1.07
N LEU A 218 -3.43 -14.22 -1.21
CA LEU A 218 -3.94 -14.72 -2.49
C LEU A 218 -5.46 -14.72 -2.47
N TYR A 219 -6.09 -14.76 -3.63
CA TYR A 219 -7.55 -14.97 -3.73
C TYR A 219 -7.99 -16.27 -3.08
N TYR A 220 -7.16 -17.30 -3.14
CA TYR A 220 -7.41 -18.56 -2.44
C TYR A 220 -7.67 -18.33 -0.93
N ASN A 221 -6.86 -17.49 -0.28
CA ASN A 221 -7.05 -17.16 1.14
C ASN A 221 -8.39 -16.45 1.39
N LEU A 222 -8.78 -15.54 0.49
CA LEU A 222 -10.03 -14.81 0.57
C LEU A 222 -11.25 -15.71 0.33
N GLU A 223 -11.19 -16.58 -0.65
CA GLU A 223 -12.30 -17.45 -1.07
C GLU A 223 -12.56 -18.58 -0.06
N HIS A 224 -11.50 -19.18 0.47
CA HIS A 224 -11.56 -20.31 1.40
C HIS A 224 -11.48 -19.90 2.87
N ALA A 225 -11.42 -18.61 3.18
CA ALA A 225 -11.20 -18.08 4.52
C ALA A 225 -10.00 -18.77 5.22
N ALA A 226 -8.90 -18.93 4.50
CA ALA A 226 -7.69 -19.60 4.96
C ALA A 226 -6.57 -18.58 5.25
N ALA A 227 -5.89 -18.72 6.38
CA ALA A 227 -4.73 -17.87 6.68
C ALA A 227 -3.52 -18.32 5.84
N PRO A 228 -2.60 -17.40 5.47
CA PRO A 228 -1.36 -17.76 4.80
C PRO A 228 -0.49 -18.62 5.71
N THR A 229 0.35 -19.45 5.10
CA THR A 229 1.27 -20.34 5.83
C THR A 229 2.36 -19.54 6.52
N TYR A 230 2.82 -18.47 5.89
CA TYR A 230 3.84 -17.57 6.40
C TYR A 230 3.23 -16.20 6.71
N GLY A 231 3.77 -15.53 7.73
CA GLY A 231 3.46 -14.14 8.00
C GLY A 231 2.31 -13.90 8.96
N ALA A 232 1.25 -14.68 8.96
CA ALA A 232 0.12 -14.47 9.83
C ALA A 232 0.45 -14.72 11.31
N PHE A 233 0.22 -13.72 12.16
CA PHE A 233 0.43 -13.83 13.61
C PHE A 233 -0.58 -14.80 14.25
N SER A 234 -1.85 -14.72 13.82
CA SER A 234 -2.93 -15.58 14.27
C SER A 234 -3.86 -15.92 13.10
N ALA A 235 -4.03 -17.20 12.81
CA ALA A 235 -4.94 -17.64 11.75
C ALA A 235 -6.39 -17.17 12.02
N GLY A 236 -6.85 -17.23 13.28
CA GLY A 236 -8.19 -16.79 13.64
C GLY A 236 -8.41 -15.31 13.42
N SER A 237 -7.48 -14.47 13.83
CA SER A 237 -7.56 -13.02 13.63
C SER A 237 -7.46 -12.65 12.14
N TYR A 238 -6.64 -13.36 11.36
CA TYR A 238 -6.56 -13.17 9.91
C TYR A 238 -7.91 -13.45 9.24
N ILE A 239 -8.56 -14.57 9.58
CA ILE A 239 -9.87 -14.93 9.03
C ILE A 239 -10.95 -13.92 9.42
N GLN A 240 -10.94 -13.43 10.67
CA GLN A 240 -11.84 -12.36 11.09
C GLN A 240 -11.63 -11.08 10.29
N ALA A 241 -10.36 -10.71 10.03
CA ALA A 241 -10.02 -9.58 9.20
C ALA A 241 -10.58 -9.73 7.77
N LEU A 242 -10.40 -10.89 7.14
CA LEU A 242 -10.98 -11.18 5.81
C LEU A 242 -12.49 -10.98 5.77
N GLN A 243 -13.20 -11.41 6.83
CA GLN A 243 -14.66 -11.23 6.92
C GLN A 243 -15.06 -9.77 7.06
N MET A 244 -14.33 -9.00 7.88
CA MET A 244 -14.54 -7.56 8.00
C MET A 244 -14.31 -6.84 6.66
N MET A 245 -13.27 -7.21 5.94
CA MET A 245 -12.93 -6.64 4.64
C MET A 245 -14.04 -6.86 3.61
N LYS A 246 -14.60 -8.07 3.54
CA LYS A 246 -15.72 -8.38 2.65
C LYS A 246 -16.96 -7.51 2.89
N ASN A 247 -17.14 -7.01 4.11
CA ASN A 247 -18.27 -6.13 4.47
C ASN A 247 -18.02 -4.65 4.16
N LEU A 248 -16.77 -4.25 3.90
CA LEU A 248 -16.42 -2.85 3.64
C LEU A 248 -16.56 -2.45 2.18
N VAL A 249 -16.58 -3.41 1.27
CA VAL A 249 -16.72 -3.17 -0.17
C VAL A 249 -17.91 -3.93 -0.74
N PHE A 250 -18.62 -3.31 -1.64
CA PHE A 250 -19.85 -3.83 -2.22
C PHE A 250 -19.60 -5.07 -3.08
N ASP A 251 -18.46 -5.13 -3.75
CA ASP A 251 -18.11 -6.20 -4.69
C ASP A 251 -16.71 -6.73 -4.39
N VAL A 252 -16.61 -8.05 -4.17
CA VAL A 252 -15.34 -8.72 -3.85
C VAL A 252 -14.26 -8.52 -4.93
N LYS A 253 -14.64 -8.28 -6.19
CA LYS A 253 -13.68 -7.98 -7.27
C LYS A 253 -12.89 -6.68 -7.04
N PHE A 254 -13.39 -5.77 -6.20
CA PHE A 254 -12.69 -4.56 -5.79
C PHE A 254 -11.75 -4.78 -4.60
N ILE A 255 -11.52 -6.02 -4.22
CA ILE A 255 -10.55 -6.44 -3.22
C ILE A 255 -9.41 -7.14 -3.96
N PRO A 256 -8.40 -6.44 -4.48
CA PRO A 256 -7.25 -7.08 -5.09
C PRO A 256 -6.46 -7.82 -4.02
N ALA A 257 -6.15 -9.08 -4.29
CA ALA A 257 -5.22 -9.85 -3.46
C ALA A 257 -3.81 -9.28 -3.61
N GLY A 258 -3.06 -9.23 -2.52
CA GLY A 258 -1.78 -8.52 -2.46
C GLY A 258 -0.69 -9.12 -3.35
N GLN A 259 -0.70 -10.45 -3.54
CA GLN A 259 0.40 -11.17 -4.18
C GLN A 259 -0.07 -12.21 -5.23
N ASP A 260 -1.32 -12.15 -5.67
CA ASP A 260 -1.90 -13.14 -6.58
C ASP A 260 -1.67 -12.75 -8.04
N ALA A 261 -0.90 -13.55 -8.77
CA ALA A 261 -0.62 -13.32 -10.19
C ALA A 261 -1.87 -13.32 -11.08
N SER A 262 -2.97 -13.96 -10.65
CA SER A 262 -4.22 -13.98 -11.40
C SER A 262 -4.88 -12.59 -11.53
N LEU A 263 -4.46 -11.61 -10.73
CA LEU A 263 -4.87 -10.20 -10.87
C LEU A 263 -4.65 -9.68 -12.29
N PHE A 264 -3.53 -10.06 -12.91
CA PHE A 264 -3.18 -9.60 -14.24
C PHE A 264 -4.08 -10.16 -15.34
N SER A 265 -4.87 -11.20 -15.05
CA SER A 265 -5.91 -11.71 -15.94
C SER A 265 -7.31 -11.15 -15.63
N LYS A 266 -7.52 -10.61 -14.44
CA LYS A 266 -8.83 -10.11 -13.99
C LYS A 266 -9.09 -8.65 -14.36
N PHE A 267 -8.05 -7.86 -14.57
CA PHE A 267 -8.14 -6.44 -14.88
C PHE A 267 -7.42 -6.09 -16.19
N PRO A 268 -7.84 -5.01 -16.88
CA PRO A 268 -7.18 -4.57 -18.09
C PRO A 268 -5.71 -4.23 -17.84
N LEU A 269 -4.82 -4.81 -18.64
CA LEU A 269 -3.42 -4.45 -18.66
C LEU A 269 -3.24 -3.06 -19.25
N SER A 270 -2.52 -2.18 -18.56
CA SER A 270 -2.01 -0.95 -19.13
C SER A 270 -0.76 -1.24 -19.98
N THR A 271 0.08 -2.14 -19.47
CA THR A 271 1.24 -2.74 -20.13
C THR A 271 1.71 -3.93 -19.30
N GLU A 272 2.75 -4.64 -19.74
CA GLU A 272 3.30 -5.76 -18.99
C GLU A 272 3.71 -5.32 -17.56
N GLY A 273 3.22 -6.05 -16.55
CA GLY A 273 3.48 -5.78 -15.13
C GLY A 273 2.73 -4.59 -14.53
N VAL A 274 1.88 -3.90 -15.30
CA VAL A 274 1.08 -2.77 -14.81
C VAL A 274 -0.38 -2.93 -15.20
N ILE A 275 -1.26 -2.94 -14.22
CA ILE A 275 -2.71 -2.93 -14.44
C ILE A 275 -3.35 -1.71 -13.77
N ARG A 276 -4.43 -1.23 -14.35
CA ARG A 276 -5.30 -0.22 -13.77
C ARG A 276 -6.60 -0.87 -13.32
N ILE A 277 -6.94 -0.74 -12.05
CA ILE A 277 -8.20 -1.29 -11.51
C ILE A 277 -9.35 -0.36 -11.83
N LYS A 278 -9.17 0.94 -11.65
CA LYS A 278 -10.17 2.00 -11.84
C LYS A 278 -9.51 3.29 -12.31
#